data_b2ff2f834d179ba872d2176039d2ea8c
#
_entry.id   b2ff2f834d179ba872d2176039d2ea8c
#
_cell.length_a   1.000
_cell.length_b   1.000
_cell.length_c   1.000
_cell.angle_alpha   90.00
_cell.angle_beta   90.00
_cell.angle_gamma   90.00
#
_symmetry.space_group_name_H-M   'P 1'
#
loop_
_entity.id
_entity.type
_entity.pdbx_description
1 polymer ?
#
loop_
_entity_poly.entity_id
_entity_poly.type
_entity_poly.pdbx_seq_one_letter_code
_entity_poly.pdbx_strand_id
1 'polypeptide(L)'
;MLPSAIQALAKKPQLCPQKAVARKKRDRIAEIKAMPNVIEHPEGMAGQWHTYFGWTAPLTLELGCGKGEYTVALARWYPEQQFIGIDVKGDRMWVGARQALDEGLHNVAFLRSPTENLTDHFGRHTV
;
A
#
# COMPACT_ATOMS: atom_id res chain seq x y z
N MET A 1 15.57 -8.09 -14.55
CA MET A 1 16.50 -6.98 -14.27
C MET A 1 15.79 -5.94 -13.41
N LEU A 2 16.36 -5.57 -12.29
CA LEU A 2 15.78 -4.53 -11.44
C LEU A 2 15.97 -3.14 -12.08
N PRO A 3 14.96 -2.26 -12.00
CA PRO A 3 15.12 -0.87 -12.47
C PRO A 3 16.31 -0.18 -11.77
N SER A 4 16.99 0.69 -12.48
CA SER A 4 18.16 1.41 -11.96
C SER A 4 17.84 2.24 -10.70
N ALA A 5 16.62 2.74 -10.57
CA ALA A 5 16.16 3.44 -9.36
C ALA A 5 16.18 2.56 -8.11
N ILE A 6 15.90 1.27 -8.23
CA ILE A 6 15.97 0.32 -7.10
C ILE A 6 17.42 0.03 -6.74
N GLN A 7 18.30 -0.08 -7.73
CA GLN A 7 19.74 -0.27 -7.50
C GLN A 7 20.37 0.94 -6.79
N ALA A 8 19.93 2.16 -7.12
CA ALA A 8 20.40 3.38 -6.45
C ALA A 8 19.97 3.43 -4.98
N LEU A 9 18.75 2.93 -4.65
CA LEU A 9 18.26 2.86 -3.26
C LEU A 9 19.08 1.88 -2.40
N ALA A 10 19.69 0.86 -3.00
CA ALA A 10 20.49 -0.13 -2.29
C ALA A 10 21.88 0.39 -1.86
N LYS A 11 22.34 1.54 -2.37
CA LYS A 11 23.68 2.08 -2.15
C LYS A 11 23.74 3.27 -1.20
N LYS A 12 22.81 3.41 -0.26
CA LYS A 12 22.82 4.53 0.70
C LYS A 12 24.01 4.44 1.65
N PRO A 13 24.65 5.59 2.00
CA PRO A 13 25.75 5.60 2.97
C PRO A 13 25.25 5.14 4.35
N GLN A 14 26.13 4.47 5.09
CA GLN A 14 25.82 4.03 6.46
C GLN A 14 25.76 5.23 7.40
N LEU A 15 24.66 5.34 8.15
CA LEU A 15 24.43 6.34 9.19
C LEU A 15 24.38 5.65 10.55
N CYS A 16 24.54 6.42 11.66
CA CYS A 16 24.32 5.86 12.98
C CYS A 16 22.88 5.31 13.07
N PRO A 17 22.66 4.19 13.82
CA PRO A 17 21.38 3.45 13.75
C PRO A 17 20.13 4.28 14.01
N GLN A 18 20.12 5.14 15.04
CA GLN A 18 18.95 5.96 15.36
C GLN A 18 18.64 7.01 14.28
N LYS A 19 19.67 7.69 13.75
CA LYS A 19 19.50 8.65 12.66
C LYS A 19 19.06 7.97 11.36
N ALA A 20 19.58 6.77 11.10
CA ALA A 20 19.20 5.97 9.93
C ALA A 20 17.73 5.54 10.01
N VAL A 21 17.23 5.11 11.18
CA VAL A 21 15.82 4.71 11.37
C VAL A 21 14.89 5.91 11.16
N ALA A 22 15.16 7.05 11.79
CA ALA A 22 14.34 8.25 11.66
C ALA A 22 14.30 8.77 10.21
N ARG A 23 15.44 8.79 9.52
CA ARG A 23 15.54 9.17 8.12
C ARG A 23 14.77 8.23 7.22
N LYS A 24 14.91 6.92 7.43
CA LYS A 24 14.21 5.89 6.67
C LYS A 24 12.70 6.04 6.78
N LYS A 25 12.19 6.34 7.98
CA LYS A 25 10.77 6.59 8.18
C LYS A 25 10.29 7.80 7.39
N ARG A 26 11.01 8.93 7.46
CA ARG A 26 10.66 10.14 6.70
C ARG A 26 10.70 9.92 5.20
N ASP A 27 11.73 9.23 4.71
CA ASP A 27 11.88 8.90 3.31
C ASP A 27 10.70 8.06 2.81
N ARG A 28 10.30 7.05 3.58
CA ARG A 28 9.17 6.18 3.24
C ARG A 28 7.85 6.93 3.20
N ILE A 29 7.60 7.82 4.17
CA ILE A 29 6.40 8.65 4.19
C ILE A 29 6.36 9.60 2.99
N ALA A 30 7.50 10.13 2.58
CA ALA A 30 7.58 10.95 1.40
C ALA A 30 7.35 10.14 0.11
N GLU A 31 7.90 8.95 0.03
CA GLU A 31 7.79 8.08 -1.15
C GLU A 31 6.37 7.57 -1.38
N ILE A 32 5.62 7.22 -0.32
CA ILE A 32 4.26 6.69 -0.51
C ILE A 32 3.31 7.68 -1.19
N LYS A 33 3.58 8.96 -1.10
CA LYS A 33 2.77 10.00 -1.79
C LYS A 33 2.81 9.86 -3.30
N ALA A 34 3.89 9.33 -3.83
CA ALA A 34 4.07 9.12 -5.27
C ALA A 34 3.78 7.68 -5.71
N MET A 35 3.50 6.76 -4.79
CA MET A 35 3.21 5.38 -5.10
C MET A 35 1.79 5.22 -5.64
N PRO A 36 1.60 4.63 -6.84
CA PRO A 36 0.27 4.52 -7.45
C PRO A 36 -0.67 3.57 -6.72
N ASN A 37 -0.14 2.67 -5.90
CA ASN A 37 -0.91 1.69 -5.13
C ASN A 37 -1.14 2.10 -3.68
N VAL A 38 -0.86 3.34 -3.31
CA VAL A 38 -1.15 3.89 -1.98
C VAL A 38 -2.06 5.10 -2.11
N ILE A 39 -3.15 5.10 -1.36
CA ILE A 39 -4.11 6.21 -1.30
C ILE A 39 -4.06 6.75 0.13
N GLU A 40 -3.68 8.02 0.26
CA GLU A 40 -3.53 8.67 1.57
C GLU A 40 -4.71 9.57 1.89
N HIS A 41 -5.36 9.31 3.03
CA HIS A 41 -6.40 10.16 3.61
C HIS A 41 -7.37 10.78 2.58
N PRO A 42 -7.97 9.97 1.68
CA PRO A 42 -8.91 10.50 0.70
C PRO A 42 -10.18 11.00 1.41
N GLU A 43 -10.90 11.92 0.78
CA GLU A 43 -12.18 12.39 1.32
C GLU A 43 -13.21 11.27 1.35
N GLY A 44 -13.22 10.41 0.33
CA GLY A 44 -14.06 9.23 0.28
C GLY A 44 -13.78 8.43 -0.97
N MET A 45 -13.79 7.10 -0.83
CA MET A 45 -13.53 6.16 -1.92
C MET A 45 -14.74 5.28 -2.25
N ALA A 46 -15.85 5.47 -1.55
CA ALA A 46 -17.06 4.69 -1.81
C ALA A 46 -17.50 4.81 -3.27
N GLY A 47 -17.67 3.68 -3.94
CA GLY A 47 -18.03 3.64 -5.35
C GLY A 47 -16.88 3.90 -6.34
N GLN A 48 -15.67 4.14 -5.87
CA GLN A 48 -14.53 4.47 -6.73
C GLN A 48 -13.57 3.31 -7.00
N TRP A 49 -13.72 2.20 -6.29
CA TRP A 49 -12.73 1.12 -6.35
C TRP A 49 -12.65 0.43 -7.71
N HIS A 50 -13.77 0.24 -8.39
CA HIS A 50 -13.76 -0.34 -9.74
C HIS A 50 -13.01 0.55 -10.74
N THR A 51 -13.21 1.86 -10.63
CA THR A 51 -12.48 2.84 -11.44
C THR A 51 -10.99 2.81 -11.11
N TYR A 52 -10.66 2.75 -9.81
CA TYR A 52 -9.27 2.73 -9.35
C TYR A 52 -8.51 1.50 -9.88
N PHE A 53 -9.06 0.31 -9.71
CA PHE A 53 -8.42 -0.91 -10.22
C PHE A 53 -8.55 -1.07 -11.73
N GLY A 54 -9.57 -0.48 -12.34
CA GLY A 54 -9.85 -0.62 -13.75
C GLY A 54 -10.62 -1.89 -14.13
N TRP A 55 -11.02 -2.69 -13.14
CA TRP A 55 -11.78 -3.93 -13.36
C TRP A 55 -12.54 -4.29 -12.08
N THR A 56 -13.53 -5.18 -12.21
CA THR A 56 -14.40 -5.60 -11.11
C THR A 56 -14.05 -7.00 -10.64
N ALA A 57 -13.89 -7.17 -9.32
CA ALA A 57 -13.62 -8.46 -8.70
C ALA A 57 -14.10 -8.45 -7.25
N PRO A 58 -14.19 -9.62 -6.61
CA PRO A 58 -14.40 -9.68 -5.16
C PRO A 58 -13.30 -8.92 -4.43
N LEU A 59 -13.69 -8.09 -3.46
CA LEU A 59 -12.81 -7.21 -2.72
C LEU A 59 -12.71 -7.65 -1.27
N THR A 60 -11.48 -7.85 -0.79
CA THR A 60 -11.16 -8.21 0.59
C THR A 60 -10.33 -7.11 1.23
N LEU A 61 -10.65 -6.80 2.48
CA LEU A 61 -9.93 -5.79 3.27
C LEU A 61 -9.15 -6.45 4.40
N GLU A 62 -7.92 -5.96 4.63
CA GLU A 62 -7.17 -6.24 5.85
C GLU A 62 -7.11 -4.97 6.69
N LEU A 63 -7.78 -4.96 7.83
CA LEU A 63 -7.79 -3.83 8.75
C LEU A 63 -6.56 -3.90 9.65
N GLY A 64 -5.81 -2.80 9.74
CA GLY A 64 -4.56 -2.78 10.48
C GLY A 64 -3.47 -3.59 9.79
N CYS A 65 -3.24 -3.35 8.50
CA CYS A 65 -2.35 -4.18 7.68
C CYS A 65 -0.87 -4.07 8.04
N GLY A 66 -0.46 -3.05 8.79
CA GLY A 66 0.95 -2.85 9.13
C GLY A 66 1.85 -2.79 7.91
N LYS A 67 2.79 -3.73 7.79
CA LYS A 67 3.69 -3.83 6.64
C LYS A 67 3.02 -4.40 5.38
N GLY A 68 1.77 -4.88 5.49
CA GLY A 68 1.03 -5.41 4.36
C GLY A 68 1.47 -6.78 3.87
N GLU A 69 2.24 -7.52 4.64
CA GLU A 69 2.77 -8.83 4.24
C GLU A 69 1.67 -9.81 3.89
N TYR A 70 0.62 -9.86 4.71
CA TYR A 70 -0.51 -10.75 4.48
C TYR A 70 -1.35 -10.31 3.27
N THR A 71 -1.61 -9.01 3.14
CA THR A 71 -2.35 -8.45 2.01
C THR A 71 -1.64 -8.76 0.68
N VAL A 72 -0.33 -8.59 0.64
CA VAL A 72 0.48 -8.88 -0.56
C VAL A 72 0.48 -10.38 -0.87
N ALA A 73 0.60 -11.23 0.14
CA ALA A 73 0.56 -12.69 -0.05
C ALA A 73 -0.77 -13.14 -0.64
N LEU A 74 -1.89 -12.62 -0.13
CA LEU A 74 -3.22 -12.94 -0.66
C LEU A 74 -3.36 -12.49 -2.12
N ALA A 75 -2.88 -11.30 -2.44
CA ALA A 75 -2.93 -10.79 -3.80
C ALA A 75 -2.12 -11.66 -4.77
N ARG A 76 -0.98 -12.16 -4.33
CA ARG A 76 -0.14 -13.06 -5.11
C ARG A 76 -0.82 -14.40 -5.37
N TRP A 77 -1.49 -14.94 -4.36
CA TRP A 77 -2.15 -16.25 -4.45
C TRP A 77 -3.48 -16.21 -5.19
N TYR A 78 -4.19 -15.09 -5.15
CA TYR A 78 -5.52 -14.94 -5.73
C TYR A 78 -5.57 -13.77 -6.71
N PRO A 79 -4.92 -13.91 -7.88
CA PRO A 79 -4.83 -12.80 -8.84
C PRO A 79 -6.17 -12.35 -9.43
N GLU A 80 -7.22 -13.15 -9.31
CA GLU A 80 -8.58 -12.84 -9.78
C GLU A 80 -9.43 -12.09 -8.75
N GLN A 81 -8.88 -11.82 -7.56
CA GLN A 81 -9.53 -11.06 -6.50
C GLN A 81 -8.76 -9.78 -6.23
N GLN A 82 -9.41 -8.84 -5.53
CA GLN A 82 -8.81 -7.56 -5.15
C GLN A 82 -8.62 -7.46 -3.64
N PHE A 83 -7.52 -6.86 -3.22
CA PHE A 83 -7.15 -6.75 -1.82
C PHE A 83 -6.75 -5.32 -1.48
N ILE A 84 -7.21 -4.83 -0.33
CA ILE A 84 -6.83 -3.53 0.18
C ILE A 84 -6.39 -3.67 1.63
N GLY A 85 -5.17 -3.26 1.92
CA GLY A 85 -4.67 -3.13 3.27
C GLY A 85 -4.91 -1.72 3.81
N ILE A 86 -5.43 -1.62 5.02
CA ILE A 86 -5.78 -0.34 5.64
C ILE A 86 -4.99 -0.17 6.93
N ASP A 87 -4.32 0.97 7.07
CA ASP A 87 -3.61 1.35 8.28
C ASP A 87 -3.39 2.87 8.30
N VAL A 88 -3.00 3.40 9.45
CA VAL A 88 -2.63 4.81 9.61
C VAL A 88 -1.13 5.05 9.47
N LYS A 89 -0.32 4.02 9.59
CA LYS A 89 1.15 4.12 9.60
C LYS A 89 1.74 3.93 8.21
N GLY A 90 1.98 5.04 7.53
CA GLY A 90 2.46 5.03 6.15
C GLY A 90 3.86 4.46 5.97
N ASP A 91 4.75 4.62 6.95
CA ASP A 91 6.11 4.07 6.88
C ASP A 91 6.14 2.53 6.87
N ARG A 92 5.19 1.90 7.56
CA ARG A 92 5.03 0.44 7.52
C ARG A 92 4.38 -0.01 6.22
N MET A 93 3.33 0.67 5.81
CA MET A 93 2.59 0.40 4.56
C MET A 93 3.50 0.46 3.33
N TRP A 94 4.52 1.31 3.35
CA TRP A 94 5.53 1.42 2.30
C TRP A 94 6.13 0.06 1.94
N VAL A 95 6.37 -0.80 2.93
CA VAL A 95 7.00 -2.12 2.72
C VAL A 95 6.15 -2.98 1.79
N GLY A 96 4.87 -3.15 2.11
CA GLY A 96 3.95 -3.94 1.29
C GLY A 96 3.69 -3.32 -0.07
N ALA A 97 3.49 -2.01 -0.10
CA ALA A 97 3.26 -1.28 -1.34
C ALA A 97 4.45 -1.41 -2.29
N ARG A 98 5.67 -1.26 -1.76
CA ARG A 98 6.88 -1.43 -2.54
C ARG A 98 7.03 -2.84 -3.09
N GLN A 99 6.80 -3.83 -2.26
CA GLN A 99 6.85 -5.24 -2.67
C GLN A 99 5.83 -5.54 -3.77
N ALA A 100 4.61 -5.04 -3.62
CA ALA A 100 3.56 -5.24 -4.62
C ALA A 100 3.93 -4.62 -5.98
N LEU A 101 4.52 -3.42 -5.98
CA LEU A 101 5.01 -2.79 -7.21
C LEU A 101 6.16 -3.59 -7.83
N ASP A 102 7.11 -4.05 -7.02
CA ASP A 102 8.27 -4.81 -7.51
C ASP A 102 7.84 -6.15 -8.12
N GLU A 103 6.77 -6.77 -7.60
CA GLU A 103 6.22 -8.02 -8.11
C GLU A 103 5.21 -7.81 -9.24
N GLY A 104 4.85 -6.57 -9.57
CA GLY A 104 3.88 -6.26 -10.62
C GLY A 104 2.46 -6.69 -10.28
N LEU A 105 2.07 -6.66 -9.00
CA LEU A 105 0.72 -7.03 -8.58
C LEU A 105 -0.26 -5.88 -8.86
N HIS A 106 -1.29 -6.16 -9.65
CA HIS A 106 -2.30 -5.16 -10.04
C HIS A 106 -3.60 -5.26 -9.25
N ASN A 107 -3.69 -6.23 -8.34
CA ASN A 107 -4.91 -6.54 -7.58
C ASN A 107 -4.79 -6.19 -6.10
N VAL A 108 -3.87 -5.32 -5.73
CA VAL A 108 -3.66 -4.91 -4.34
C VAL A 108 -3.40 -3.41 -4.27
N ALA A 109 -3.97 -2.78 -3.25
CA ALA A 109 -3.75 -1.38 -2.94
C ALA A 109 -3.67 -1.20 -1.42
N PHE A 110 -3.18 -0.04 -1.01
CA PHE A 110 -3.09 0.32 0.41
C PHE A 110 -3.80 1.65 0.64
N LEU A 111 -4.66 1.67 1.64
CA LEU A 111 -5.42 2.85 2.04
C LEU A 111 -4.89 3.33 3.38
N ARG A 112 -4.27 4.49 3.40
CA ARG A 112 -3.82 5.13 4.62
C ARG A 112 -4.96 5.95 5.20
N SER A 113 -5.68 5.39 6.16
CA SER A 113 -6.82 6.00 6.80
C SER A 113 -7.11 5.32 8.14
N PRO A 114 -7.67 6.05 9.12
CA PRO A 114 -8.21 5.41 10.32
C PRO A 114 -9.34 4.43 9.98
N THR A 115 -9.40 3.32 10.69
CA THR A 115 -10.46 2.32 10.47
C THR A 115 -11.86 2.84 10.82
N GLU A 116 -11.94 3.87 11.66
CA GLU A 116 -13.21 4.54 11.99
C GLU A 116 -13.88 5.15 10.76
N ASN A 117 -13.10 5.49 9.74
CA ASN A 117 -13.60 6.11 8.50
C ASN A 117 -13.94 5.08 7.41
N LEU A 118 -14.03 3.81 7.76
CA LEU A 118 -14.22 2.72 6.79
C LEU A 118 -15.46 2.92 5.91
N THR A 119 -16.55 3.39 6.48
CA THR A 119 -17.81 3.61 5.73
C THR A 119 -17.73 4.77 4.74
N ASP A 120 -16.77 5.68 4.89
CA ASP A 120 -16.53 6.74 3.91
C ASP A 120 -15.84 6.19 2.65
N HIS A 121 -15.17 5.06 2.76
CA HIS A 121 -14.36 4.48 1.70
C HIS A 121 -14.97 3.24 1.06
N PHE A 122 -15.92 2.58 1.74
CA PHE A 122 -16.55 1.38 1.23
C PHE A 122 -18.06 1.46 1.39
N GLY A 123 -18.78 1.38 0.29
CA GLY A 123 -20.22 1.35 0.27
C GLY A 123 -20.76 -0.01 0.72
N ARG A 124 -22.08 -0.07 0.91
CA ARG A 124 -22.78 -1.31 1.24
C ARG A 124 -22.50 -2.39 0.20
N HIS A 125 -22.26 -3.60 0.64
CA HIS A 125 -22.04 -4.78 -0.21
C HIS A 125 -20.86 -4.63 -1.20
N THR A 126 -19.89 -3.75 -0.90
CA THR A 126 -18.68 -3.59 -1.72
C THR A 126 -17.65 -4.67 -1.43
N VAL A 127 -17.61 -5.11 -0.19
CA VAL A 127 -16.58 -6.05 0.33
C VAL A 127 -17.18 -7.43 0.54
#